data_b76e3f5efb344e7a75ca3332cc76db7c
#
_entry.id   b76e3f5efb344e7a75ca3332cc76db7c
#
_cell.length_a   1.000
_cell.length_b   1.000
_cell.length_c   1.000
_cell.angle_alpha   90.00
_cell.angle_beta   90.00
_cell.angle_gamma   90.00
#
_symmetry.space_group_name_H-M   'P 1'
#
loop_
_entity.id
_entity.type
_entity.pdbx_description
1 polymer ?
#
loop_
_entity_poly.entity_id
_entity_poly.type
_entity_poly.pdbx_seq_one_letter_code
_entity_poly.pdbx_strand_id
1 'polypeptide(L)'
;MLSDQSIFDVFSRRIHPFLPERVQPASYDLSLGDEFSVDGRSVLAGSQGFWLMPGMFALAHTVERIEMPATHAARLEGRSSWGRLGLMTHVTAGFIDPGFEGQVTLELFNAGPRPLRLTPGLNAPAIAQLSFFALDCECARPYGVERGSHYAGQSGATGSRLDELREVVSW
;
A
#
# COMPACT_ATOMS: atom_id res chain seq x y z
N MET A 1 5.08 8.34 16.28
CA MET A 1 3.88 7.59 15.82
C MET A 1 2.65 8.37 16.24
N LEU A 2 1.64 8.47 15.37
CA LEU A 2 0.41 9.19 15.66
C LEU A 2 -0.61 8.28 16.34
N SER A 3 -1.42 8.87 17.24
CA SER A 3 -2.62 8.23 17.80
C SER A 3 -3.80 8.33 16.83
N ASP A 4 -4.88 7.62 17.14
CA ASP A 4 -6.16 7.67 16.44
C ASP A 4 -6.68 9.11 16.23
N GLN A 5 -6.70 9.92 17.28
CA GLN A 5 -7.13 11.32 17.20
C GLN A 5 -6.26 12.12 16.24
N SER A 6 -4.93 11.98 16.34
CA SER A 6 -4.00 12.68 15.44
C SER A 6 -4.12 12.21 13.99
N ILE A 7 -4.37 10.90 13.78
CA ILE A 7 -4.63 10.34 12.44
C ILE A 7 -5.90 10.98 11.87
N PHE A 8 -6.98 11.05 12.66
CA PHE A 8 -8.22 11.68 12.22
C PHE A 8 -8.01 13.16 11.86
N ASP A 9 -7.36 13.92 12.74
CA ASP A 9 -7.15 15.36 12.56
C ASP A 9 -6.31 15.68 11.32
N VAL A 10 -5.24 14.91 11.07
CA VAL A 10 -4.29 15.14 9.97
C VAL A 10 -4.76 14.50 8.67
N PHE A 11 -5.28 13.26 8.72
CA PHE A 11 -5.45 12.42 7.53
C PHE A 11 -6.89 12.27 7.04
N SER A 12 -7.92 12.73 7.77
CA SER A 12 -9.32 12.63 7.33
C SER A 12 -9.61 13.31 5.98
N ARG A 13 -8.79 14.29 5.58
CA ARG A 13 -8.88 14.99 4.29
C ARG A 13 -7.74 14.63 3.32
N ARG A 14 -6.92 13.63 3.65
CA ARG A 14 -5.72 13.24 2.89
C ARG A 14 -5.71 11.77 2.50
N ILE A 15 -6.68 11.01 2.98
CA ILE A 15 -6.96 9.64 2.57
C ILE A 15 -8.31 9.64 1.86
N HIS A 16 -8.36 9.14 0.63
CA HIS A 16 -9.54 9.19 -0.21
C HIS A 16 -9.86 7.80 -0.80
N PRO A 17 -11.04 7.20 -0.44
CA PRO A 17 -12.00 7.65 0.55
C PRO A 17 -11.48 7.46 1.98
N PHE A 18 -11.85 8.34 2.90
CA PHE A 18 -11.59 8.17 4.33
C PHE A 18 -12.81 7.57 5.01
N LEU A 19 -12.59 6.46 5.73
CA LEU A 19 -13.63 5.78 6.50
C LEU A 19 -13.26 5.86 7.99
N PRO A 20 -14.00 6.60 8.82
CA PRO A 20 -13.69 6.77 10.24
C PRO A 20 -13.52 5.45 11.01
N GLU A 21 -14.31 4.43 10.64
CA GLU A 21 -14.23 3.08 11.24
C GLU A 21 -12.95 2.32 10.91
N ARG A 22 -12.13 2.80 9.97
CA ARG A 22 -10.82 2.26 9.63
C ARG A 22 -9.69 2.82 10.49
N VAL A 23 -9.96 3.85 11.28
CA VAL A 23 -8.99 4.39 12.23
C VAL A 23 -8.82 3.41 13.39
N GLN A 24 -7.58 3.01 13.65
CA GLN A 24 -7.16 2.12 14.73
C GLN A 24 -6.36 2.94 15.76
N PRO A 25 -6.06 2.44 16.96
CA PRO A 25 -5.38 3.22 18.02
C PRO A 25 -4.10 3.93 17.60
N ALA A 26 -3.34 3.40 16.61
CA ALA A 26 -2.11 4.00 16.09
C ALA A 26 -1.88 3.70 14.60
N SER A 27 -2.92 3.37 13.85
CA SER A 27 -2.84 3.08 12.42
C SER A 27 -4.16 3.36 11.70
N TYR A 28 -4.14 3.34 10.38
CA TYR A 28 -5.31 3.38 9.52
C TYR A 28 -5.36 2.13 8.64
N ASP A 29 -6.48 1.44 8.65
CA ASP A 29 -6.69 0.21 7.88
C ASP A 29 -6.96 0.51 6.41
N LEU A 30 -6.28 -0.23 5.52
CA LEU A 30 -6.37 -0.07 4.07
C LEU A 30 -7.15 -1.22 3.42
N SER A 31 -7.92 -0.85 2.42
CA SER A 31 -8.72 -1.77 1.60
C SER A 31 -7.97 -2.20 0.35
N LEU A 32 -8.16 -3.45 -0.05
CA LEU A 32 -7.57 -4.01 -1.27
C LEU A 32 -8.32 -3.51 -2.51
N GLY A 33 -7.61 -3.03 -3.52
CA GLY A 33 -8.13 -2.74 -4.85
C GLY A 33 -8.42 -4.01 -5.65
N ASP A 34 -9.06 -3.87 -6.79
CA ASP A 34 -9.53 -4.97 -7.62
C ASP A 34 -8.58 -5.37 -8.76
N GLU A 35 -7.55 -4.57 -9.01
CA GLU A 35 -6.51 -4.84 -10.00
C GLU A 35 -5.29 -5.51 -9.35
N PHE A 36 -4.81 -6.58 -10.00
CA PHE A 36 -3.61 -7.31 -9.64
C PHE A 36 -2.68 -7.38 -10.85
N SER A 37 -1.37 -7.47 -10.60
CA SER A 37 -0.39 -7.82 -11.62
C SER A 37 0.34 -9.09 -11.22
N VAL A 38 0.28 -10.10 -12.09
CA VAL A 38 0.96 -11.38 -11.92
C VAL A 38 1.88 -11.58 -13.13
N ASP A 39 3.16 -11.73 -12.90
CA ASP A 39 4.18 -11.86 -13.97
C ASP A 39 4.04 -10.75 -15.04
N GLY A 40 3.78 -9.51 -14.59
CA GLY A 40 3.61 -8.35 -15.46
C GLY A 40 2.28 -8.29 -16.22
N ARG A 41 1.35 -9.20 -15.97
CA ARG A 41 0.02 -9.22 -16.60
C ARG A 41 -1.03 -8.68 -15.63
N SER A 42 -1.82 -7.71 -16.07
CA SER A 42 -2.96 -7.20 -15.30
C SER A 42 -4.09 -8.23 -15.25
N VAL A 43 -4.62 -8.44 -14.06
CA VAL A 43 -5.73 -9.36 -13.76
C VAL A 43 -6.72 -8.63 -12.87
N LEU A 44 -7.97 -8.52 -13.27
CA LEU A 44 -9.04 -8.01 -12.42
C LEU A 44 -9.61 -9.12 -11.55
N ALA A 45 -9.81 -8.85 -10.27
CA ALA A 45 -10.52 -9.76 -9.40
C ALA A 45 -11.99 -9.85 -9.81
N GLY A 46 -12.44 -11.07 -10.09
CA GLY A 46 -13.86 -11.33 -10.36
C GLY A 46 -14.70 -11.31 -9.06
N SER A 47 -15.99 -11.58 -9.20
CA SER A 47 -16.95 -11.69 -8.08
C SER A 47 -16.53 -12.71 -7.00
N GLN A 48 -15.68 -13.65 -7.36
CA GLN A 48 -15.12 -14.66 -6.44
C GLN A 48 -13.86 -14.17 -5.69
N GLY A 49 -13.39 -12.94 -5.95
CA GLY A 49 -12.13 -12.42 -5.44
C GLY A 49 -10.92 -12.96 -6.20
N PHE A 50 -9.72 -12.68 -5.68
CA PHE A 50 -8.44 -13.12 -6.22
C PHE A 50 -7.86 -14.26 -5.35
N TRP A 51 -7.40 -15.35 -5.97
CA TRP A 51 -6.77 -16.45 -5.28
C TRP A 51 -5.24 -16.36 -5.36
N LEU A 52 -4.62 -16.09 -4.22
CA LEU A 52 -3.16 -16.06 -4.08
C LEU A 52 -2.69 -17.45 -3.62
N MET A 53 -2.11 -18.21 -4.54
CA MET A 53 -1.64 -19.58 -4.27
C MET A 53 -0.38 -19.57 -3.38
N PRO A 54 -0.08 -20.67 -2.64
CA PRO A 54 1.20 -20.80 -1.92
C PRO A 54 2.41 -20.53 -2.83
N GLY A 55 3.34 -19.69 -2.37
CA GLY A 55 4.53 -19.28 -3.13
C GLY A 55 4.28 -18.28 -4.26
N MET A 56 3.04 -17.85 -4.47
CA MET A 56 2.69 -16.87 -5.51
C MET A 56 3.01 -15.46 -5.03
N PHE A 57 3.61 -14.67 -5.93
CA PHE A 57 3.78 -13.23 -5.81
C PHE A 57 2.81 -12.50 -6.75
N ALA A 58 2.20 -11.42 -6.28
CA ALA A 58 1.36 -10.55 -7.08
C ALA A 58 1.48 -9.11 -6.61
N LEU A 59 1.53 -8.15 -7.52
CA LEU A 59 1.29 -6.77 -7.18
C LEU A 59 -0.20 -6.50 -7.11
N ALA A 60 -0.59 -5.65 -6.17
CA ALA A 60 -1.94 -5.13 -6.04
C ALA A 60 -1.87 -3.66 -5.63
N HIS A 61 -2.99 -3.05 -5.33
CA HIS A 61 -3.03 -1.66 -4.86
C HIS A 61 -4.08 -1.47 -3.77
N THR A 62 -4.00 -0.35 -3.06
CA THR A 62 -5.05 0.07 -2.11
C THR A 62 -6.21 0.72 -2.86
N VAL A 63 -7.43 0.61 -2.34
CA VAL A 63 -8.55 1.45 -2.81
C VAL A 63 -8.25 2.91 -2.49
N GLU A 64 -7.72 3.14 -1.30
CA GLU A 64 -7.43 4.48 -0.80
C GLU A 64 -6.25 5.11 -1.55
N ARG A 65 -6.43 6.38 -1.92
CA ARG A 65 -5.37 7.29 -2.35
C ARG A 65 -4.88 8.04 -1.12
N ILE A 66 -3.58 8.14 -0.95
CA ILE A 66 -2.92 8.80 0.18
C ILE A 66 -2.27 10.09 -0.32
N GLU A 67 -2.43 11.18 0.43
CA GLU A 67 -1.72 12.44 0.27
C GLU A 67 -0.87 12.67 1.52
N MET A 68 0.41 12.32 1.44
CA MET A 68 1.33 12.45 2.58
C MET A 68 1.85 13.88 2.69
N PRO A 69 1.58 14.61 3.78
CA PRO A 69 2.13 15.95 3.94
C PRO A 69 3.66 15.91 4.14
N ALA A 70 4.33 17.01 3.79
CA ALA A 70 5.78 17.13 3.91
C ALA A 70 6.30 17.03 5.38
N THR A 71 5.41 17.08 6.34
CA THR A 71 5.68 16.97 7.79
C THR A 71 5.52 15.57 8.36
N HIS A 72 5.11 14.59 7.53
CA HIS A 72 4.83 13.24 7.99
C HIS A 72 5.38 12.17 7.04
N ALA A 73 5.61 11.00 7.58
CA ALA A 73 5.90 9.77 6.84
C ALA A 73 5.00 8.65 7.36
N ALA A 74 4.91 7.53 6.63
CA ALA A 74 4.19 6.36 7.10
C ALA A 74 4.96 5.07 6.83
N ARG A 75 4.53 3.99 7.50
CA ARG A 75 4.92 2.62 7.19
C ARG A 75 3.70 1.79 6.87
N LEU A 76 3.79 1.07 5.78
CA LEU A 76 2.86 0.01 5.42
C LEU A 76 3.17 -1.23 6.25
N GLU A 77 2.16 -1.76 6.91
CA GLU A 77 2.26 -2.95 7.75
C GLU A 77 1.16 -3.95 7.36
N GLY A 78 1.47 -5.23 7.48
CA GLY A 78 0.45 -6.28 7.35
C GLY A 78 -0.52 -6.29 8.54
N ARG A 79 -1.74 -6.76 8.31
CA ARG A 79 -2.69 -7.06 9.38
C ARG A 79 -2.35 -8.42 9.99
N SER A 80 -2.34 -8.51 11.33
CA SER A 80 -1.94 -9.72 12.06
C SER A 80 -2.77 -10.96 11.67
N SER A 81 -4.06 -10.78 11.35
CA SER A 81 -4.94 -11.87 10.90
C SER A 81 -4.47 -12.49 9.60
N TRP A 82 -4.04 -11.65 8.64
CA TRP A 82 -3.49 -12.10 7.37
C TRP A 82 -2.07 -12.67 7.52
N GLY A 83 -1.22 -12.02 8.32
CA GLY A 83 0.14 -12.51 8.59
C GLY A 83 0.15 -13.90 9.21
N ARG A 84 -0.82 -14.22 10.08
CA ARG A 84 -0.98 -15.57 10.66
C ARG A 84 -1.41 -16.64 9.67
N LEU A 85 -1.95 -16.24 8.50
CA LEU A 85 -2.25 -17.12 7.38
C LEU A 85 -1.08 -17.23 6.39
N GLY A 86 -0.01 -16.45 6.60
CA GLY A 86 1.17 -16.42 5.74
C GLY A 86 1.17 -15.32 4.67
N LEU A 87 0.21 -14.38 4.71
CA LEU A 87 0.22 -13.26 3.76
C LEU A 87 1.25 -12.21 4.18
N MET A 88 2.15 -11.87 3.27
CA MET A 88 2.96 -10.66 3.29
C MET A 88 2.30 -9.62 2.38
N THR A 89 2.29 -8.35 2.80
CA THR A 89 1.67 -7.23 2.06
C THR A 89 2.69 -6.28 1.44
N HIS A 90 3.94 -6.40 1.84
CA HIS A 90 5.12 -5.86 1.20
C HIS A 90 6.30 -6.81 1.45
N VAL A 91 7.27 -6.86 0.53
CA VAL A 91 8.47 -7.69 0.71
C VAL A 91 9.49 -6.93 1.57
N THR A 92 9.86 -5.72 1.18
CA THR A 92 10.79 -4.87 1.95
C THR A 92 10.47 -3.37 1.88
N ALA A 93 9.66 -2.92 0.94
CA ALA A 93 9.46 -1.51 0.59
C ALA A 93 8.19 -0.92 1.23
N GLY A 94 8.08 -1.03 2.54
CA GLY A 94 6.89 -0.53 3.28
C GLY A 94 6.95 0.95 3.69
N PHE A 95 7.96 1.74 3.28
CA PHE A 95 8.09 3.14 3.68
C PHE A 95 7.38 4.07 2.70
N ILE A 96 6.57 4.98 3.24
CA ILE A 96 5.85 6.01 2.49
C ILE A 96 6.46 7.37 2.86
N ASP A 97 7.11 7.97 1.88
CA ASP A 97 7.84 9.23 2.04
C ASP A 97 6.92 10.45 2.24
N PRO A 98 7.41 11.49 2.93
CA PRO A 98 6.79 12.82 2.93
C PRO A 98 6.57 13.32 1.50
N GLY A 99 5.37 13.81 1.18
CA GLY A 99 5.00 14.27 -0.17
C GLY A 99 4.50 13.18 -1.12
N PHE A 100 4.49 11.91 -0.72
CA PHE A 100 3.89 10.85 -1.53
C PHE A 100 2.41 11.14 -1.79
N GLU A 101 2.00 10.97 -3.05
CA GLU A 101 0.63 11.12 -3.48
C GLU A 101 0.27 9.98 -4.44
N GLY A 102 -0.71 9.16 -4.09
CA GLY A 102 -1.10 8.01 -4.93
C GLY A 102 -1.78 6.90 -4.15
N GLN A 103 -2.17 5.86 -4.88
CA GLN A 103 -2.53 4.57 -4.29
C GLN A 103 -1.25 3.84 -3.88
N VAL A 104 -1.29 3.11 -2.77
CA VAL A 104 -0.13 2.33 -2.33
C VAL A 104 -0.14 1.00 -3.08
N THR A 105 0.97 0.70 -3.76
CA THR A 105 1.18 -0.63 -4.34
C THR A 105 1.52 -1.62 -3.24
N LEU A 106 0.86 -2.77 -3.28
CA LEU A 106 1.05 -3.89 -2.37
C LEU A 106 1.84 -5.00 -3.08
N GLU A 107 2.87 -5.51 -2.43
CA GLU A 107 3.71 -6.62 -2.91
C GLU A 107 3.26 -7.90 -2.20
N LEU A 108 2.15 -8.48 -2.66
CA LEU A 108 1.51 -9.61 -2.00
C LEU A 108 2.30 -10.91 -2.25
N PHE A 109 2.65 -11.60 -1.19
CA PHE A 109 3.28 -12.92 -1.26
C PHE A 109 2.63 -13.87 -0.26
N ASN A 110 2.23 -15.06 -0.72
CA ASN A 110 1.69 -16.10 0.14
C ASN A 110 2.81 -17.06 0.57
N ALA A 111 3.36 -16.83 1.76
CA ALA A 111 4.34 -17.72 2.41
C ALA A 111 3.66 -18.89 3.17
N GLY A 112 2.33 -18.92 3.24
CA GLY A 112 1.56 -19.97 3.91
C GLY A 112 1.36 -21.21 3.05
N PRO A 113 0.92 -22.34 3.64
CA PRO A 113 0.74 -23.60 2.94
C PRO A 113 -0.61 -23.73 2.20
N ARG A 114 -1.50 -22.75 2.33
CA ARG A 114 -2.87 -22.81 1.75
C ARG A 114 -3.13 -21.63 0.83
N PRO A 115 -3.96 -21.81 -0.22
CA PRO A 115 -4.44 -20.68 -1.01
C PRO A 115 -5.18 -19.66 -0.14
N LEU A 116 -4.94 -18.38 -0.40
CA LEU A 116 -5.62 -17.27 0.24
C LEU A 116 -6.59 -16.63 -0.75
N ARG A 117 -7.84 -16.48 -0.32
CA ARG A 117 -8.85 -15.75 -1.08
C ARG A 117 -8.85 -14.31 -0.62
N LEU A 118 -8.48 -13.41 -1.51
CA LEU A 118 -8.42 -11.96 -1.27
C LEU A 118 -9.65 -11.31 -1.90
N THR A 119 -10.42 -10.58 -1.10
CA THR A 119 -11.64 -9.91 -1.54
C THR A 119 -11.40 -8.40 -1.61
N PRO A 120 -11.47 -7.79 -2.80
CA PRO A 120 -11.33 -6.34 -2.95
C PRO A 120 -12.52 -5.56 -2.42
N GLY A 121 -12.28 -4.26 -2.18
CA GLY A 121 -13.31 -3.26 -1.91
C GLY A 121 -13.40 -2.81 -0.46
N LEU A 122 -14.06 -1.69 -0.27
CA LEU A 122 -14.18 -1.00 1.03
C LEU A 122 -14.96 -1.81 2.08
N ASN A 123 -15.88 -2.67 1.64
CA ASN A 123 -16.69 -3.51 2.54
C ASN A 123 -16.01 -4.84 2.88
N ALA A 124 -14.84 -5.11 2.30
CA ALA A 124 -14.06 -6.29 2.60
C ALA A 124 -13.17 -6.10 3.85
N PRO A 125 -12.66 -7.19 4.45
CA PRO A 125 -11.65 -7.07 5.50
C PRO A 125 -10.42 -6.28 5.04
N ALA A 126 -9.91 -5.38 5.88
CA ALA A 126 -8.70 -4.63 5.58
C ALA A 126 -7.53 -5.57 5.29
N ILE A 127 -6.77 -5.25 4.24
CA ILE A 127 -5.62 -6.08 3.80
C ILE A 127 -4.32 -5.69 4.49
N ALA A 128 -4.15 -4.39 4.74
CA ALA A 128 -2.96 -3.79 5.31
C ALA A 128 -3.34 -2.63 6.24
N GLN A 129 -2.35 -1.97 6.83
CA GLN A 129 -2.53 -0.77 7.64
C GLN A 129 -1.35 0.18 7.47
N LEU A 130 -1.57 1.48 7.69
CA LEU A 130 -0.53 2.50 7.74
C LEU A 130 -0.34 2.99 9.17
N SER A 131 0.88 2.95 9.66
CA SER A 131 1.31 3.69 10.85
C SER A 131 1.99 4.98 10.44
N PHE A 132 1.63 6.11 11.08
CA PHE A 132 2.10 7.44 10.69
C PHE A 132 3.06 8.02 11.72
N PHE A 133 4.02 8.81 11.22
CA PHE A 133 5.06 9.45 12.02
C PHE A 133 5.14 10.92 11.66
N ALA A 134 5.10 11.80 12.66
CA ALA A 134 5.49 13.19 12.47
C ALA A 134 7.01 13.27 12.37
N LEU A 135 7.51 14.08 11.45
CA LEU A 135 8.92 14.44 11.37
C LEU A 135 9.26 15.52 12.41
N ASP A 136 10.51 15.67 12.75
CA ASP A 136 11.01 16.73 13.65
C ASP A 136 10.88 18.12 13.04
N CYS A 137 10.90 18.21 11.71
CA CYS A 137 10.62 19.41 10.93
C CYS A 137 10.07 19.04 9.56
N GLU A 138 9.59 20.02 8.82
CA GLU A 138 9.11 19.84 7.47
C GLU A 138 10.23 19.41 6.52
N CYS A 139 9.97 18.41 5.68
CA CYS A 139 10.92 17.93 4.68
C CYS A 139 11.18 19.03 3.63
N ALA A 140 12.43 19.46 3.48
CA ALA A 140 12.80 20.50 2.53
C ALA A 140 12.65 20.10 1.06
N ARG A 141 12.68 18.79 0.75
CA ARG A 141 12.56 18.24 -0.61
C ARG A 141 11.69 16.98 -0.58
N PRO A 142 10.37 17.13 -0.47
CA PRO A 142 9.44 16.00 -0.39
C PRO A 142 9.46 15.15 -1.65
N TYR A 143 8.96 13.94 -1.53
CA TYR A 143 8.72 13.02 -2.63
C TYR A 143 7.76 13.64 -3.64
N GLY A 144 8.04 13.54 -4.95
CA GLY A 144 7.20 14.11 -6.00
C GLY A 144 7.91 14.22 -7.33
N VAL A 145 7.20 14.77 -8.34
CA VAL A 145 7.69 14.90 -9.72
C VAL A 145 8.94 15.79 -9.79
N GLU A 146 8.98 16.89 -9.02
CA GLU A 146 10.13 17.80 -9.01
C GLU A 146 11.42 17.15 -8.49
N ARG A 147 11.29 16.12 -7.64
CA ARG A 147 12.41 15.32 -7.16
C ARG A 147 12.83 14.22 -8.13
N GLY A 148 12.04 13.94 -9.17
CA GLY A 148 12.22 12.79 -10.07
C GLY A 148 11.82 11.47 -9.40
N SER A 149 10.86 11.52 -8.49
CA SER A 149 10.39 10.32 -7.76
C SER A 149 9.64 9.38 -8.70
N HIS A 150 10.04 8.11 -8.73
CA HIS A 150 9.57 7.14 -9.74
C HIS A 150 8.07 6.83 -9.68
N TYR A 151 7.46 6.87 -8.50
CA TYR A 151 6.07 6.42 -8.30
C TYR A 151 5.13 7.57 -7.86
N ALA A 152 5.52 8.84 -8.11
CA ALA A 152 4.66 9.98 -7.82
C ALA A 152 3.37 9.89 -8.67
N GLY A 153 2.20 10.02 -8.01
CA GLY A 153 0.90 9.96 -8.67
C GLY A 153 0.46 8.57 -9.13
N GLN A 154 1.12 7.49 -8.65
CA GLN A 154 0.78 6.12 -9.07
C GLN A 154 -0.68 5.76 -8.78
N SER A 155 -1.22 4.90 -9.64
CA SER A 155 -2.56 4.31 -9.54
C SER A 155 -2.54 2.87 -10.02
N GLY A 156 -3.38 2.01 -9.44
CA GLY A 156 -3.43 0.60 -9.76
C GLY A 156 -2.21 -0.19 -9.27
N ALA A 157 -2.09 -1.44 -9.72
CA ALA A 157 -0.99 -2.35 -9.43
C ALA A 157 0.26 -1.98 -10.25
N THR A 158 0.94 -0.90 -9.85
CA THR A 158 2.10 -0.34 -10.57
C THR A 158 3.31 -1.26 -10.47
N GLY A 159 3.87 -1.67 -11.63
CA GLY A 159 5.07 -2.50 -11.73
C GLY A 159 6.37 -1.75 -11.39
N SER A 160 7.47 -2.50 -11.30
CA SER A 160 8.80 -1.92 -11.13
C SER A 160 9.18 -1.02 -12.33
N ARG A 161 9.80 0.11 -12.04
CA ARG A 161 10.38 1.03 -13.05
C ARG A 161 11.90 0.91 -13.14
N LEU A 162 12.47 -0.15 -12.54
CA LEU A 162 13.91 -0.42 -12.64
C LEU A 162 14.36 -0.70 -14.07
N ASP A 163 13.48 -1.23 -14.94
CA ASP A 163 13.79 -1.47 -16.35
C ASP A 163 14.03 -0.19 -17.16
N GLU A 164 13.54 0.96 -16.67
CA GLU A 164 13.88 2.27 -17.24
C GLU A 164 15.36 2.63 -16.96
N LEU A 165 15.99 1.98 -15.99
CA LEU A 165 17.42 2.07 -15.66
C LEU A 165 18.24 0.98 -16.36
N ARG A 166 17.97 0.67 -17.59
CA ARG A 166 18.47 -0.36 -18.55
C ARG A 166 19.83 -1.05 -18.31
N GLU A 167 20.51 -0.77 -17.21
CA GLU A 167 21.83 -1.34 -16.86
C GLU A 167 21.81 -2.36 -15.73
N VAL A 168 20.66 -2.57 -15.06
CA VAL A 168 20.64 -3.36 -13.81
C VAL A 168 20.15 -4.79 -13.97
N VAL A 169 19.47 -5.12 -15.06
CA VAL A 169 18.92 -6.47 -15.28
C VAL A 169 19.19 -6.94 -16.71
N SER A 170 20.41 -7.34 -16.98
CA SER A 170 20.71 -8.25 -18.11
C SER A 170 20.78 -9.66 -17.54
N TRP A 171 19.76 -10.43 -17.78
CA TRP A 171 19.76 -11.89 -17.60
C TRP A 171 20.14 -12.57 -18.90
#